data_62b500b79e3fed40ebfb530e8c33c0a0
#
_entry.id   62b500b79e3fed40ebfb530e8c33c0a0
#
_cell.length_a   1.000
_cell.length_b   1.000
_cell.length_c   1.000
_cell.angle_alpha   90.00
_cell.angle_beta   90.00
_cell.angle_gamma   90.00
#
_symmetry.space_group_name_H-M   'P 1'
#
loop_
_entity.id
_entity.type
_entity.pdbx_description
1 polymer ?
#
loop_
_entity_poly.entity_id
_entity_poly.type
_entity_poly.pdbx_seq_one_letter_code
_entity_poly.pdbx_strand_id
1 'polypeptide(L)'
;MQLMRAEGAPLAVVDYSHTPDALEKALESLRPVAQARGGRLWAVFGCGGDRDAGKRPVMGGIAVRLADEVVVTSDNPRTEDPDAIIADISAGAPGARVVTDRAEAIDHAVAEADGADVVLIAGKGHEDYQEINGVKHHFSDSEVVREAFNERRVQMLRAVEGV
;
A
#
# COMPACT_ATOMS: atom_id res chain seq x y z
N MET A 1 11.64 2.85 7.47
CA MET A 1 11.19 3.03 6.08
C MET A 1 12.22 2.53 5.10
N GLN A 2 11.82 1.71 4.16
CA GLN A 2 12.67 1.26 3.06
C GLN A 2 12.24 1.99 1.78
N LEU A 3 13.14 2.79 1.23
CA LEU A 3 12.89 3.54 -0.01
C LEU A 3 13.29 2.71 -1.21
N MET A 4 12.39 2.60 -2.19
CA MET A 4 12.61 1.81 -3.40
C MET A 4 12.38 2.68 -4.63
N ARG A 5 13.35 2.70 -5.52
CA ARG A 5 13.38 3.55 -6.71
C ARG A 5 13.62 2.74 -7.97
N ALA A 6 12.99 3.18 -9.05
CA ALA A 6 13.29 2.71 -10.40
C ALA A 6 13.04 3.86 -11.36
N GLU A 7 13.78 3.88 -12.46
CA GLU A 7 13.66 4.94 -13.46
C GLU A 7 12.23 4.98 -14.05
N GLY A 8 11.63 6.16 -14.05
CA GLY A 8 10.27 6.37 -14.59
C GLY A 8 9.16 5.86 -13.69
N ALA A 9 9.47 5.39 -12.48
CA ALA A 9 8.50 4.85 -11.52
C ALA A 9 8.31 5.79 -10.32
N PRO A 10 7.17 5.68 -9.61
CA PRO A 10 7.01 6.41 -8.36
C PRO A 10 8.03 5.96 -7.31
N LEU A 11 8.28 6.81 -6.32
CA LEU A 11 9.03 6.40 -5.15
C LEU A 11 8.13 5.50 -4.30
N ALA A 12 8.50 4.25 -4.11
CA ALA A 12 7.81 3.34 -3.21
C ALA A 12 8.50 3.32 -1.86
N VAL A 13 7.70 3.36 -0.80
CA VAL A 13 8.19 3.33 0.58
C VAL A 13 7.51 2.17 1.29
N VAL A 14 8.30 1.19 1.69
CA VAL A 14 7.82 0.03 2.46
C VAL A 14 8.09 0.30 3.93
N ASP A 15 7.04 0.23 4.77
CA ASP A 15 7.14 0.59 6.17
C ASP A 15 6.31 -0.33 7.07
N TYR A 16 6.74 -0.48 8.33
CA TYR A 16 6.10 -1.35 9.31
C TYR A 16 4.89 -0.72 9.99
N SER A 17 4.53 0.53 9.66
CA SER A 17 3.42 1.26 10.27
C SER A 17 2.12 0.45 10.23
N HIS A 18 1.69 -0.04 11.38
CA HIS A 18 0.49 -0.89 11.50
C HIS A 18 -0.47 -0.41 12.61
N THR A 19 -0.24 0.79 13.13
CA THR A 19 -1.10 1.45 14.11
C THR A 19 -1.56 2.79 13.56
N PRO A 20 -2.68 3.35 14.07
CA PRO A 20 -3.15 4.67 13.64
C PRO A 20 -2.07 5.76 13.76
N ASP A 21 -1.40 5.85 14.90
CA ASP A 21 -0.37 6.85 15.15
C ASP A 21 0.82 6.69 14.20
N ALA A 22 1.28 5.46 13.98
CA ALA A 22 2.40 5.19 13.09
C ALA A 22 2.07 5.51 11.63
N LEU A 23 0.85 5.16 11.17
CA LEU A 23 0.39 5.50 9.82
C LEU A 23 0.30 7.01 9.62
N GLU A 24 -0.25 7.74 10.60
CA GLU A 24 -0.34 9.18 10.55
C GLU A 24 1.05 9.83 10.41
N LYS A 25 1.99 9.42 11.25
CA LYS A 25 3.36 9.94 11.21
C LYS A 25 4.07 9.63 9.91
N ALA A 26 3.90 8.42 9.38
CA ALA A 26 4.48 8.03 8.11
C ALA A 26 3.96 8.91 6.97
N LEU A 27 2.65 9.10 6.89
CA LEU A 27 2.04 9.95 5.85
C LEU A 27 2.44 11.41 6.00
N GLU A 28 2.47 11.94 7.22
CA GLU A 28 2.93 13.32 7.48
C GLU A 28 4.38 13.52 7.04
N SER A 29 5.26 12.54 7.29
CA SER A 29 6.67 12.63 6.90
C SER A 29 6.87 12.53 5.39
N LEU A 30 5.97 11.85 4.67
CA LEU A 30 6.08 11.66 3.22
C LEU A 30 5.39 12.76 2.41
N ARG A 31 4.48 13.51 2.99
CA ARG A 31 3.82 14.61 2.27
C ARG A 31 4.82 15.64 1.70
N PRO A 32 5.79 16.14 2.48
CA PRO A 32 6.80 17.05 1.91
C PRO A 32 7.61 16.41 0.78
N VAL A 33 7.88 15.12 0.87
CA VAL A 33 8.63 14.39 -0.18
C VAL A 33 7.84 14.38 -1.48
N ALA A 34 6.55 14.06 -1.41
CA ALA A 34 5.66 14.08 -2.59
C ALA A 34 5.58 15.49 -3.19
N GLN A 35 5.43 16.52 -2.35
CA GLN A 35 5.39 17.91 -2.79
C GLN A 35 6.68 18.34 -3.48
N ALA A 36 7.84 17.99 -2.91
CA ALA A 36 9.14 18.32 -3.48
C ALA A 36 9.34 17.64 -4.84
N ARG A 37 8.75 16.47 -5.05
CA ARG A 37 8.79 15.76 -6.34
C ARG A 37 7.75 16.29 -7.33
N GLY A 38 6.82 17.10 -6.90
CA GLY A 38 5.71 17.57 -7.73
C GLY A 38 4.65 16.50 -7.97
N GLY A 39 4.56 15.52 -7.08
CA GLY A 39 3.66 14.37 -7.19
C GLY A 39 2.62 14.29 -6.08
N ARG A 40 1.84 13.21 -6.13
CA ARG A 40 0.78 12.89 -5.18
C ARG A 40 1.25 11.82 -4.20
N LEU A 41 0.58 11.71 -3.07
CA LEU A 41 0.89 10.72 -2.03
C LEU A 41 -0.19 9.63 -2.02
N TRP A 42 0.25 8.38 -2.17
CA TRP A 42 -0.59 7.18 -2.11
C TRP A 42 -0.37 6.44 -0.81
N ALA A 43 -1.44 5.85 -0.27
CA ALA A 43 -1.36 4.93 0.87
C ALA A 43 -1.98 3.58 0.47
N VAL A 44 -1.20 2.51 0.60
CA VAL A 44 -1.64 1.13 0.40
C VAL A 44 -1.46 0.41 1.73
N PHE A 45 -2.54 -0.08 2.33
CA PHE A 45 -2.46 -0.72 3.64
C PHE A 45 -3.66 -1.61 3.93
N GLY A 46 -3.50 -2.47 4.91
CA GLY A 46 -4.56 -3.28 5.50
C GLY A 46 -4.37 -3.38 7.00
N CYS A 47 -5.24 -4.14 7.65
CA CYS A 47 -5.15 -4.43 9.09
C CYS A 47 -5.13 -5.93 9.32
N GLY A 48 -4.47 -6.34 10.42
CA GLY A 48 -4.43 -7.74 10.83
C GLY A 48 -5.76 -8.25 11.36
N GLY A 49 -6.05 -9.51 11.08
CA GLY A 49 -7.14 -10.24 11.69
C GLY A 49 -6.77 -10.70 13.11
N ASP A 50 -7.76 -11.06 13.92
CA ASP A 50 -7.60 -11.51 15.30
C ASP A 50 -6.82 -10.49 16.15
N ARG A 51 -7.02 -9.21 15.88
CA ARG A 51 -6.40 -8.06 16.55
C ARG A 51 -7.47 -6.99 16.79
N ASP A 52 -7.06 -5.85 17.32
CA ASP A 52 -7.96 -4.74 17.63
C ASP A 52 -8.71 -4.24 16.38
N ALA A 53 -10.01 -4.58 16.29
CA ALA A 53 -10.86 -4.14 15.20
C ALA A 53 -11.20 -2.65 15.26
N GLY A 54 -11.12 -2.04 16.44
CA GLY A 54 -11.46 -0.62 16.64
C GLY A 54 -10.54 0.33 15.91
N LYS A 55 -9.29 -0.08 15.62
CA LYS A 55 -8.34 0.74 14.89
C LYS A 55 -8.62 0.82 13.39
N ARG A 56 -9.41 -0.12 12.84
CA ARG A 56 -9.63 -0.26 11.40
C ARG A 56 -10.24 0.99 10.75
N PRO A 57 -11.42 1.47 11.20
CA PRO A 57 -11.98 2.68 10.62
C PRO A 57 -11.13 3.94 10.93
N VAL A 58 -10.44 3.97 12.06
CA VAL A 58 -9.56 5.09 12.43
C VAL A 58 -8.40 5.19 11.44
N MET A 59 -7.77 4.07 11.09
CA MET A 59 -6.70 4.05 10.08
C MET A 59 -7.23 4.45 8.71
N GLY A 60 -8.40 3.98 8.33
CA GLY A 60 -9.07 4.41 7.10
C GLY A 60 -9.24 5.92 7.02
N GLY A 61 -9.72 6.53 8.10
CA GLY A 61 -9.90 7.98 8.19
C GLY A 61 -8.60 8.77 8.10
N ILE A 62 -7.55 8.29 8.74
CA ILE A 62 -6.21 8.89 8.66
C ILE A 62 -5.70 8.87 7.22
N ALA A 63 -5.84 7.73 6.55
CA ALA A 63 -5.36 7.56 5.18
C ALA A 63 -6.04 8.53 4.21
N VAL A 64 -7.38 8.62 4.23
CA VAL A 64 -8.10 9.52 3.32
C VAL A 64 -7.88 11.00 3.64
N ARG A 65 -7.56 11.32 4.89
CA ARG A 65 -7.27 12.70 5.29
C ARG A 65 -5.87 13.13 4.84
N LEU A 66 -4.88 12.25 4.87
CA LEU A 66 -3.47 12.62 4.68
C LEU A 66 -2.89 12.20 3.33
N ALA A 67 -3.48 11.23 2.64
CA ALA A 67 -3.05 10.80 1.31
C ALA A 67 -4.03 11.27 0.24
N ASP A 68 -3.53 11.41 -0.99
CA ASP A 68 -4.36 11.79 -2.14
C ASP A 68 -5.10 10.59 -2.71
N GLU A 69 -4.48 9.42 -2.70
CA GLU A 69 -5.04 8.16 -3.17
C GLU A 69 -4.89 7.10 -2.09
N VAL A 70 -5.94 6.33 -1.86
CA VAL A 70 -5.95 5.26 -0.84
C VAL A 70 -6.40 3.95 -1.46
N VAL A 71 -5.61 2.91 -1.24
CA VAL A 71 -5.94 1.54 -1.60
C VAL A 71 -5.97 0.70 -0.34
N VAL A 72 -7.15 0.19 0.00
CA VAL A 72 -7.35 -0.68 1.16
C VAL A 72 -7.21 -2.13 0.71
N THR A 73 -6.39 -2.88 1.39
CA THR A 73 -6.07 -4.27 1.03
C THR A 73 -5.92 -5.15 2.28
N SER A 74 -5.45 -6.38 2.09
CA SER A 74 -5.18 -7.32 3.18
C SER A 74 -3.80 -7.10 3.78
N ASP A 75 -3.67 -7.41 5.07
CA ASP A 75 -2.40 -7.59 5.76
C ASP A 75 -2.29 -9.09 6.09
N ASN A 76 -2.38 -9.47 7.35
CA ASN A 76 -2.48 -10.86 7.79
C ASN A 76 -3.93 -11.13 8.24
N PRO A 77 -4.81 -11.69 7.38
CA PRO A 77 -6.21 -11.92 7.77
C PRO A 77 -6.37 -12.91 8.91
N ARG A 78 -5.41 -13.80 9.10
CA ARG A 78 -5.46 -14.88 10.07
C ARG A 78 -6.74 -15.70 9.93
N THR A 79 -7.57 -15.81 10.99
CA THR A 79 -8.82 -16.58 10.92
C THR A 79 -10.02 -15.76 10.46
N GLU A 80 -9.87 -14.44 10.30
CA GLU A 80 -10.97 -13.60 9.85
C GLU A 80 -11.07 -13.57 8.32
N ASP A 81 -12.27 -13.27 7.82
CA ASP A 81 -12.50 -13.02 6.42
C ASP A 81 -11.80 -11.72 6.02
N PRO A 82 -10.87 -11.75 5.04
CA PRO A 82 -10.17 -10.53 4.62
C PRO A 82 -11.12 -9.43 4.12
N ASP A 83 -12.23 -9.78 3.48
CA ASP A 83 -13.20 -8.78 3.02
C ASP A 83 -13.95 -8.12 4.18
N ALA A 84 -14.18 -8.84 5.27
CA ALA A 84 -14.77 -8.27 6.47
C ALA A 84 -13.84 -7.26 7.14
N ILE A 85 -12.55 -7.55 7.21
CA ILE A 85 -11.54 -6.62 7.73
C ILE A 85 -11.50 -5.35 6.87
N ILE A 86 -11.48 -5.53 5.56
CA ILE A 86 -11.46 -4.41 4.60
C ILE A 86 -12.72 -3.55 4.74
N ALA A 87 -13.88 -4.17 4.94
CA ALA A 87 -15.14 -3.43 5.16
C ALA A 87 -15.05 -2.54 6.39
N ASP A 88 -14.44 -3.01 7.47
CA ASP A 88 -14.24 -2.21 8.69
C ASP A 88 -13.32 -0.99 8.43
N ILE A 89 -12.26 -1.18 7.67
CA ILE A 89 -11.36 -0.06 7.29
C ILE A 89 -12.11 0.93 6.40
N SER A 90 -12.84 0.41 5.41
CA SER A 90 -13.55 1.21 4.42
C SER A 90 -14.67 2.05 5.02
N ALA A 91 -15.23 1.63 6.15
CA ALA A 91 -16.22 2.41 6.89
C ALA A 91 -15.66 3.79 7.29
N GLY A 92 -14.36 3.88 7.55
CA GLY A 92 -13.67 5.14 7.84
C GLY A 92 -13.05 5.82 6.62
N ALA A 93 -13.06 5.17 5.47
CA ALA A 93 -12.36 5.62 4.27
C ALA A 93 -13.29 5.68 3.05
N PRO A 94 -14.32 6.55 3.07
CA PRO A 94 -15.24 6.67 1.93
C PRO A 94 -14.47 7.08 0.68
N GLY A 95 -14.73 6.40 -0.45
CA GLY A 95 -14.09 6.68 -1.72
C GLY A 95 -12.74 5.99 -1.92
N ALA A 96 -12.22 5.28 -0.92
CA ALA A 96 -10.98 4.49 -1.09
C ALA A 96 -11.22 3.32 -2.04
N ARG A 97 -10.20 2.99 -2.84
CA ARG A 97 -10.23 1.80 -3.67
C ARG A 97 -9.98 0.57 -2.80
N VAL A 98 -10.69 -0.51 -3.10
CA VAL A 98 -10.51 -1.79 -2.41
C VAL A 98 -9.94 -2.81 -3.39
N VAL A 99 -8.82 -3.43 -3.02
CA VAL A 99 -8.21 -4.53 -3.75
C VAL A 99 -7.79 -5.56 -2.71
N THR A 100 -8.54 -6.65 -2.59
CA THR A 100 -8.36 -7.62 -1.50
C THR A 100 -7.00 -8.31 -1.53
N ASP A 101 -6.54 -8.71 -2.70
CA ASP A 101 -5.21 -9.32 -2.86
C ASP A 101 -4.13 -8.25 -2.74
N ARG A 102 -3.21 -8.43 -1.79
CA ARG A 102 -2.19 -7.42 -1.49
C ARG A 102 -1.20 -7.22 -2.64
N ALA A 103 -0.81 -8.28 -3.32
CA ALA A 103 0.08 -8.16 -4.48
C ALA A 103 -0.60 -7.36 -5.60
N GLU A 104 -1.87 -7.62 -5.88
CA GLU A 104 -2.64 -6.86 -6.87
C GLU A 104 -2.79 -5.40 -6.46
N ALA A 105 -2.98 -5.13 -5.16
CA ALA A 105 -3.09 -3.76 -4.64
C ALA A 105 -1.80 -2.97 -4.87
N ILE A 106 -0.66 -3.58 -4.58
CA ILE A 106 0.65 -2.96 -4.80
C ILE A 106 0.90 -2.74 -6.29
N ASP A 107 0.62 -3.75 -7.11
CA ASP A 107 0.75 -3.66 -8.57
C ASP A 107 -0.09 -2.52 -9.13
N HIS A 108 -1.34 -2.42 -8.67
CA HIS A 108 -2.26 -1.36 -9.08
C HIS A 108 -1.68 0.03 -8.77
N ALA A 109 -1.24 0.24 -7.53
CA ALA A 109 -0.71 1.54 -7.12
C ALA A 109 0.55 1.92 -7.91
N VAL A 110 1.48 0.98 -8.08
CA VAL A 110 2.72 1.23 -8.83
C VAL A 110 2.44 1.48 -10.32
N ALA A 111 1.46 0.79 -10.90
CA ALA A 111 1.11 0.97 -12.30
C ALA A 111 0.39 2.29 -12.56
N GLU A 112 -0.51 2.70 -11.66
CA GLU A 112 -1.36 3.89 -11.85
C GLU A 112 -0.71 5.19 -11.38
N ALA A 113 0.21 5.13 -10.41
CA ALA A 113 0.87 6.33 -9.92
C ALA A 113 1.77 6.95 -10.98
N ASP A 114 1.85 8.27 -10.98
CA ASP A 114 2.80 8.99 -11.83
C ASP A 114 4.23 8.80 -11.32
N GLY A 115 5.22 8.97 -12.19
CA GLY A 115 6.62 8.85 -11.82
C GLY A 115 7.07 9.82 -10.71
N ALA A 116 6.36 10.94 -10.55
CA ALA A 116 6.63 11.92 -9.48
C ALA A 116 5.96 11.55 -8.16
N ASP A 117 5.04 10.59 -8.14
CA ASP A 117 4.27 10.23 -6.95
C ASP A 117 5.11 9.46 -5.92
N VAL A 118 4.60 9.46 -4.69
CA VAL A 118 5.12 8.64 -3.60
C VAL A 118 4.05 7.64 -3.20
N VAL A 119 4.40 6.36 -3.13
CA VAL A 119 3.49 5.27 -2.74
C VAL A 119 3.98 4.66 -1.44
N LEU A 120 3.25 4.91 -0.34
CA LEU A 120 3.50 4.26 0.93
C LEU A 120 2.78 2.92 0.96
N ILE A 121 3.53 1.85 1.24
CA ILE A 121 2.99 0.50 1.48
C ILE A 121 3.24 0.20 2.94
N ALA A 122 2.19 0.22 3.75
CA ALA A 122 2.28 0.19 5.19
C ALA A 122 1.73 -1.11 5.79
N GLY A 123 2.32 -1.50 6.91
CA GLY A 123 1.85 -2.57 7.78
C GLY A 123 2.83 -3.70 8.00
N LYS A 124 3.44 -4.21 6.95
CA LYS A 124 4.31 -5.39 7.02
C LYS A 124 5.79 -5.08 7.17
N GLY A 125 6.25 -3.95 6.62
CA GLY A 125 7.67 -3.65 6.59
C GLY A 125 8.45 -4.78 5.89
N HIS A 126 9.41 -5.38 6.61
CA HIS A 126 10.24 -6.46 6.10
C HIS A 126 9.72 -7.87 6.44
N GLU A 127 8.48 -8.01 6.92
CA GLU A 127 7.86 -9.34 7.05
C GLU A 127 7.86 -10.05 5.70
N ASP A 128 8.17 -11.34 5.70
CA ASP A 128 8.27 -12.15 4.48
C ASP A 128 7.13 -13.18 4.35
N TYR A 129 6.03 -12.96 5.03
CA TYR A 129 4.88 -13.86 5.02
C TYR A 129 3.56 -13.12 5.09
N GLN A 130 2.51 -13.80 4.64
CA GLN A 130 1.11 -13.45 4.90
C GLN A 130 0.45 -14.63 5.60
N GLU A 131 -0.13 -14.39 6.78
CA GLU A 131 -0.77 -15.43 7.57
C GLU A 131 -2.27 -15.50 7.26
N ILE A 132 -2.70 -16.67 6.76
CA ILE A 132 -4.09 -16.96 6.38
C ILE A 132 -4.47 -18.30 6.97
N ASN A 133 -5.47 -18.33 7.85
CA ASN A 133 -5.97 -19.56 8.50
C ASN A 133 -4.86 -20.40 9.14
N GLY A 134 -3.95 -19.76 9.86
CA GLY A 134 -2.86 -20.43 10.56
C GLY A 134 -1.69 -20.86 9.69
N VAL A 135 -1.73 -20.56 8.38
CA VAL A 135 -0.65 -20.88 7.44
C VAL A 135 0.06 -19.60 7.02
N LYS A 136 1.39 -19.60 7.14
CA LYS A 136 2.22 -18.49 6.66
C LYS A 136 2.65 -18.78 5.23
N HIS A 137 2.15 -17.97 4.31
CA HIS A 137 2.54 -18.03 2.90
C HIS A 137 3.66 -17.03 2.66
N HIS A 138 4.64 -17.37 1.84
CA HIS A 138 5.68 -16.40 1.49
C HIS A 138 5.06 -15.17 0.83
N PHE A 139 5.36 -14.00 1.36
CA PHE A 139 4.92 -12.72 0.82
C PHE A 139 5.84 -11.60 1.33
N SER A 140 6.39 -10.83 0.42
CA SER A 140 7.25 -9.70 0.75
C SER A 140 6.82 -8.46 -0.03
N ASP A 141 6.48 -7.39 0.67
CA ASP A 141 6.09 -6.12 0.03
C ASP A 141 7.20 -5.64 -0.92
N SER A 142 8.46 -5.70 -0.50
CA SER A 142 9.57 -5.23 -1.33
C SER A 142 9.78 -6.07 -2.58
N GLU A 143 9.57 -7.39 -2.51
CA GLU A 143 9.63 -8.25 -3.69
C GLU A 143 8.52 -7.90 -4.68
N VAL A 144 7.30 -7.70 -4.20
CA VAL A 144 6.16 -7.33 -5.05
C VAL A 144 6.40 -5.96 -5.69
N VAL A 145 6.96 -5.00 -4.96
CA VAL A 145 7.31 -3.68 -5.52
C VAL A 145 8.33 -3.83 -6.65
N ARG A 146 9.37 -4.64 -6.47
CA ARG A 146 10.38 -4.87 -7.53
C ARG A 146 9.74 -5.47 -8.78
N GLU A 147 8.86 -6.45 -8.61
CA GLU A 147 8.13 -7.05 -9.72
C GLU A 147 7.23 -6.03 -10.42
N ALA A 148 6.53 -5.19 -9.64
CA ALA A 148 5.68 -4.14 -10.17
C ALA A 148 6.49 -3.09 -10.93
N PHE A 149 7.67 -2.72 -10.46
CA PHE A 149 8.58 -1.83 -11.18
C PHE A 149 9.02 -2.42 -12.52
N ASN A 150 9.36 -3.72 -12.54
CA ASN A 150 9.74 -4.41 -13.78
C ASN A 150 8.59 -4.44 -14.78
N GLU A 151 7.38 -4.74 -14.33
CA GLU A 151 6.19 -4.77 -15.18
C GLU A 151 5.89 -3.38 -15.76
N ARG A 152 5.97 -2.34 -14.94
CA ARG A 152 5.81 -0.96 -15.38
C ARG A 152 6.84 -0.58 -16.45
N ARG A 153 8.10 -0.98 -16.26
CA ARG A 153 9.18 -0.74 -17.22
C ARG A 153 8.90 -1.42 -18.55
N VAL A 154 8.47 -2.67 -18.52
CA VAL A 154 8.11 -3.44 -19.73
C VAL A 154 6.99 -2.74 -20.50
N GLN A 155 5.94 -2.30 -19.81
CA GLN A 155 4.83 -1.59 -20.43
C GLN A 155 5.27 -0.26 -21.04
N MET A 156 6.14 0.49 -20.37
CA MET A 156 6.68 1.75 -20.89
C MET A 156 7.52 1.52 -22.16
N LEU A 157 8.34 0.47 -22.19
CA LEU A 157 9.13 0.11 -23.39
C LEU A 157 8.21 -0.26 -24.56
N ARG A 158 7.16 -1.03 -24.32
CA ARG A 158 6.18 -1.39 -25.34
C ARG A 158 5.49 -0.15 -25.93
N ALA A 159 5.13 0.80 -25.09
CA ALA A 159 4.51 2.05 -25.52
C ALA A 159 5.45 2.86 -26.43
N VAL A 160 6.75 2.91 -26.10
CA VAL A 160 7.76 3.60 -26.93
C VAL A 160 7.97 2.90 -28.27
N GLU A 161 7.87 1.59 -28.33
CA GLU A 161 7.99 0.82 -29.56
C GLU A 161 6.75 0.90 -30.45
N GLY A 162 5.70 1.58 -30.02
CA GLY A 162 4.47 1.73 -30.78
C GLY A 162 3.61 0.46 -30.86
N VAL A 163 3.75 -0.41 -29.88
CA VAL A 163 3.10 -1.72 -29.86
C VAL A 163 1.92 -1.70 -28.91
#